data_3e8b0541319a00531e3acb3b65b046da
#
_entry.id   3e8b0541319a00531e3acb3b65b046da
#
_cell.length_a   1.000
_cell.length_b   1.000
_cell.length_c   1.000
_cell.angle_alpha   90.00
_cell.angle_beta   90.00
_cell.angle_gamma   90.00
#
_symmetry.space_group_name_H-M   'P 1'
#
loop_
_entity.id
_entity.type
_entity.pdbx_description
1 polymer ?
#
loop_
_entity_poly.entity_id
_entity_poly.type
_entity_poly.pdbx_seq_one_letter_code
_entity_poly.pdbx_strand_id
1 'polypeptide(L)'
;MKRNLFPIFFSLLMPFAGFSQAGTVQNAAIPKDAPVNVAMTDFKKNLLSNEIVVFKSKASAKEYEGLTDSLGKFSIRLPAGDSYEIFVLGFKDSSSYNVLDIPALKGNAYYKDPFDIDIQYMPAKSFVLTDCNFETGKADLKPESYTVLDELVSYMQRKDDERIELGGHTDNVGSAASNLVLSTARANTVRAYLLTKGIDPSRVTAKGYGMTVPVASNNTAEGRAQNRRTEVKILE
;
A
#
# COMPACT_ATOMS: atom_id res chain seq x y z
N MET A 1 -53.93 41.94 30.33
CA MET A 1 -55.01 41.00 30.00
C MET A 1 -55.21 40.99 28.50
N LYS A 2 -54.67 40.01 27.79
CA LYS A 2 -55.01 39.75 26.39
C LYS A 2 -55.13 38.22 26.22
N ARG A 3 -56.34 37.81 25.86
CA ARG A 3 -56.79 36.43 25.64
C ARG A 3 -56.27 35.97 24.30
N ASN A 4 -55.53 34.88 24.26
CA ASN A 4 -55.18 34.18 23.00
C ASN A 4 -56.29 33.19 22.64
N LEU A 5 -56.90 33.39 21.48
CA LEU A 5 -57.78 32.42 20.82
C LEU A 5 -56.89 31.42 20.03
N PHE A 6 -57.15 30.14 20.25
CA PHE A 6 -56.67 29.06 19.40
C PHE A 6 -57.67 28.80 18.28
N PRO A 7 -57.29 28.65 17.01
CA PRO A 7 -58.18 28.15 15.99
C PRO A 7 -58.15 26.61 15.97
N ILE A 8 -59.36 26.05 15.99
CA ILE A 8 -59.63 24.63 15.82
C ILE A 8 -59.46 24.30 14.32
N PHE A 9 -58.50 23.42 13.98
CA PHE A 9 -58.41 22.86 12.63
C PHE A 9 -59.27 21.60 12.54
N PHE A 10 -60.27 21.67 11.69
CA PHE A 10 -61.10 20.54 11.25
C PHE A 10 -60.27 19.67 10.29
N SER A 11 -59.94 18.44 10.65
CA SER A 11 -59.29 17.50 9.76
C SER A 11 -60.31 16.79 8.90
N LEU A 12 -60.28 17.08 7.63
CA LEU A 12 -61.03 16.38 6.60
C LEU A 12 -60.32 15.07 6.26
N LEU A 13 -60.88 13.94 6.69
CA LEU A 13 -60.40 12.61 6.25
C LEU A 13 -60.83 12.41 4.78
N MET A 14 -59.86 12.44 3.87
CA MET A 14 -60.05 11.89 2.52
C MET A 14 -59.65 10.41 2.52
N PRO A 15 -60.40 9.52 1.86
CA PRO A 15 -60.03 8.14 1.73
C PRO A 15 -58.86 8.04 0.74
N PHE A 16 -57.70 7.53 1.23
CA PHE A 16 -56.57 7.16 0.39
C PHE A 16 -56.99 5.94 -0.44
N ALA A 17 -57.26 6.15 -1.71
CA ALA A 17 -57.30 5.08 -2.69
C ALA A 17 -55.88 4.56 -2.86
N GLY A 18 -55.63 3.35 -2.35
CA GLY A 18 -54.36 2.66 -2.50
C GLY A 18 -54.11 2.34 -3.98
N PHE A 19 -53.27 3.14 -4.64
CA PHE A 19 -52.58 2.71 -5.84
C PHE A 19 -51.47 1.78 -5.41
N SER A 20 -51.69 0.48 -5.55
CA SER A 20 -50.66 -0.52 -5.58
C SER A 20 -49.76 -0.22 -6.79
N GLN A 21 -48.66 0.50 -6.58
CA GLN A 21 -47.57 0.49 -7.52
C GLN A 21 -46.98 -0.92 -7.47
N ALA A 22 -47.29 -1.72 -8.50
CA ALA A 22 -46.50 -2.90 -8.82
C ALA A 22 -45.09 -2.42 -9.07
N GLY A 23 -44.23 -2.53 -8.05
CA GLY A 23 -42.80 -2.30 -8.20
C GLY A 23 -42.32 -3.29 -9.26
N THR A 24 -41.84 -2.77 -10.38
CA THR A 24 -41.06 -3.54 -11.34
C THR A 24 -39.84 -4.04 -10.57
N VAL A 25 -39.84 -5.33 -10.26
CA VAL A 25 -38.63 -6.03 -9.81
C VAL A 25 -37.66 -5.89 -10.99
N GLN A 26 -36.77 -4.91 -10.91
CA GLN A 26 -35.62 -4.86 -11.80
C GLN A 26 -34.90 -6.19 -11.60
N ASN A 27 -34.91 -7.03 -12.61
CA ASN A 27 -34.09 -8.23 -12.65
C ASN A 27 -32.63 -7.77 -12.48
N ALA A 28 -32.12 -7.86 -11.26
CA ALA A 28 -30.73 -7.57 -10.99
C ALA A 28 -29.91 -8.50 -11.91
N ALA A 29 -29.06 -7.93 -12.74
CA ALA A 29 -28.21 -8.69 -13.64
C ALA A 29 -27.41 -9.71 -12.81
N ILE A 30 -27.45 -10.98 -13.22
CA ILE A 30 -26.69 -12.05 -12.56
C ILE A 30 -25.21 -11.69 -12.61
N PRO A 31 -24.53 -11.59 -11.44
CA PRO A 31 -23.11 -11.24 -11.42
C PRO A 31 -22.24 -12.23 -12.20
N LYS A 32 -21.39 -11.74 -13.07
CA LYS A 32 -20.45 -12.56 -13.86
C LYS A 32 -19.05 -12.61 -13.23
N ASP A 33 -18.90 -12.06 -12.05
CA ASP A 33 -17.70 -12.06 -11.23
C ASP A 33 -17.86 -13.00 -10.02
N ALA A 34 -16.75 -13.45 -9.49
CA ALA A 34 -16.67 -14.31 -8.33
C ALA A 34 -16.37 -13.48 -7.06
N PRO A 35 -17.07 -13.72 -5.95
CA PRO A 35 -16.67 -13.17 -4.66
C PRO A 35 -15.38 -13.85 -4.17
N VAL A 36 -14.45 -13.06 -3.64
CA VAL A 36 -13.18 -13.52 -3.06
C VAL A 36 -13.03 -12.89 -1.69
N ASN A 37 -12.80 -13.69 -0.66
CA ASN A 37 -12.44 -13.23 0.67
C ASN A 37 -10.95 -13.45 0.88
N VAL A 38 -10.29 -12.49 1.48
CA VAL A 38 -8.87 -12.56 1.84
C VAL A 38 -8.72 -12.36 3.33
N ALA A 39 -7.88 -13.19 3.96
CA ALA A 39 -7.42 -13.01 5.32
C ALA A 39 -5.89 -13.06 5.36
N MET A 40 -5.27 -12.08 6.03
CA MET A 40 -3.82 -11.96 6.14
C MET A 40 -3.35 -12.05 7.57
N THR A 41 -2.32 -12.86 7.80
CA THR A 41 -1.63 -12.97 9.09
C THR A 41 -0.13 -13.05 8.86
N ASP A 42 0.64 -12.72 9.91
CA ASP A 42 2.05 -13.11 9.95
C ASP A 42 2.22 -14.60 10.29
N PHE A 43 3.46 -15.08 10.31
CA PHE A 43 3.76 -16.48 10.67
C PHE A 43 3.51 -16.84 12.15
N LYS A 44 3.24 -15.83 13.00
CA LYS A 44 2.82 -15.99 14.40
C LYS A 44 1.30 -15.89 14.58
N LYS A 45 0.56 -15.77 13.46
CA LYS A 45 -0.90 -15.61 13.44
C LYS A 45 -1.40 -14.26 13.94
N ASN A 46 -0.53 -13.23 14.02
CA ASN A 46 -0.99 -11.87 14.23
C ASN A 46 -1.68 -11.35 12.95
N LEU A 47 -2.76 -10.61 13.13
CA LEU A 47 -3.52 -10.02 12.01
C LEU A 47 -2.70 -8.92 11.34
N LEU A 48 -2.70 -8.87 10.01
CA LEU A 48 -2.01 -7.85 9.23
C LEU A 48 -3.05 -6.89 8.63
N SER A 49 -3.18 -5.72 9.25
CA SER A 49 -4.02 -4.61 8.75
C SER A 49 -3.24 -3.69 7.81
N ASN A 50 -3.96 -2.94 6.98
CA ASN A 50 -3.42 -1.97 6.03
C ASN A 50 -2.44 -2.57 5.01
N GLU A 51 -2.57 -3.88 4.70
CA GLU A 51 -1.81 -4.53 3.65
C GLU A 51 -2.60 -4.52 2.34
N ILE A 52 -1.93 -4.15 1.26
CA ILE A 52 -2.51 -4.15 -0.09
C ILE A 52 -2.20 -5.48 -0.77
N VAL A 53 -3.25 -6.18 -1.17
CA VAL A 53 -3.15 -7.39 -2.00
C VAL A 53 -3.60 -7.07 -3.42
N VAL A 54 -2.77 -7.42 -4.38
CA VAL A 54 -2.99 -7.19 -5.80
C VAL A 54 -3.28 -8.50 -6.49
N PHE A 55 -4.38 -8.55 -7.24
CA PHE A 55 -4.75 -9.65 -8.13
C PHE A 55 -4.52 -9.20 -9.57
N LYS A 56 -3.48 -9.71 -10.21
CA LYS A 56 -3.13 -9.37 -11.58
C LYS A 56 -3.65 -10.42 -12.55
N SER A 57 -4.58 -10.02 -13.41
CA SER A 57 -5.13 -10.86 -14.46
C SER A 57 -4.04 -11.36 -15.42
N LYS A 58 -3.95 -12.66 -15.65
CA LYS A 58 -3.03 -13.23 -16.64
C LYS A 58 -3.49 -12.98 -18.07
N ALA A 59 -4.80 -12.85 -18.30
CA ALA A 59 -5.35 -12.61 -19.63
C ALA A 59 -5.18 -11.16 -20.10
N SER A 60 -5.33 -10.18 -19.20
CA SER A 60 -5.38 -8.75 -19.56
C SER A 60 -4.29 -7.89 -18.90
N ALA A 61 -3.52 -8.45 -17.98
CA ALA A 61 -2.59 -7.75 -17.09
C ALA A 61 -3.25 -6.68 -16.21
N LYS A 62 -4.60 -6.61 -16.17
CA LYS A 62 -5.33 -5.69 -15.32
C LYS A 62 -5.15 -6.07 -13.86
N GLU A 63 -4.94 -5.07 -13.02
CA GLU A 63 -4.79 -5.23 -11.59
C GLU A 63 -6.09 -4.86 -10.84
N TYR A 64 -6.39 -5.63 -9.81
CA TYR A 64 -7.48 -5.42 -8.86
C TYR A 64 -6.86 -5.46 -7.47
N GLU A 65 -7.22 -4.50 -6.63
CA GLU A 65 -6.58 -4.33 -5.34
C GLU A 65 -7.59 -4.39 -4.20
N GLY A 66 -7.16 -4.93 -3.08
CA GLY A 66 -7.90 -4.90 -1.82
C GLY A 66 -6.96 -4.52 -0.67
N LEU A 67 -7.50 -3.77 0.30
CA LEU A 67 -6.81 -3.33 1.51
C LEU A 67 -7.37 -4.10 2.70
N THR A 68 -6.50 -4.70 3.51
CA THR A 68 -6.93 -5.40 4.73
C THR A 68 -7.38 -4.41 5.81
N ASP A 69 -8.50 -4.72 6.44
CA ASP A 69 -9.05 -3.99 7.57
C ASP A 69 -8.30 -4.29 8.89
N SER A 70 -8.81 -3.78 10.02
CA SER A 70 -8.25 -4.03 11.35
C SER A 70 -8.26 -5.50 11.78
N LEU A 71 -9.03 -6.34 11.10
CA LEU A 71 -9.08 -7.79 11.31
C LEU A 71 -8.20 -8.55 10.31
N GLY A 72 -7.38 -7.84 9.53
CA GLY A 72 -6.53 -8.41 8.48
C GLY A 72 -7.33 -8.98 7.31
N LYS A 73 -8.53 -8.46 7.00
CA LYS A 73 -9.46 -9.03 6.02
C LYS A 73 -10.00 -7.99 5.04
N PHE A 74 -10.35 -8.47 3.85
CA PHE A 74 -11.21 -7.75 2.90
C PHE A 74 -11.94 -8.73 2.00
N SER A 75 -12.92 -8.21 1.25
CA SER A 75 -13.61 -8.95 0.20
C SER A 75 -13.58 -8.15 -1.09
N ILE A 76 -13.41 -8.84 -2.21
CA ILE A 76 -13.37 -8.27 -3.55
C ILE A 76 -14.17 -9.14 -4.52
N ARG A 77 -14.55 -8.60 -5.67
CA ARG A 77 -15.14 -9.38 -6.76
C ARG A 77 -14.23 -9.35 -7.97
N LEU A 78 -13.90 -10.52 -8.50
CA LEU A 78 -13.01 -10.68 -9.67
C LEU A 78 -13.76 -11.30 -10.84
N PRO A 79 -13.56 -10.83 -12.08
CA PRO A 79 -14.13 -11.43 -13.27
C PRO A 79 -13.86 -12.94 -13.36
N ALA A 80 -14.88 -13.70 -13.75
CA ALA A 80 -14.76 -15.13 -13.96
C ALA A 80 -14.12 -15.44 -15.34
N GLY A 81 -13.51 -16.62 -15.44
CA GLY A 81 -12.86 -17.08 -16.68
C GLY A 81 -11.43 -16.61 -16.85
N ASP A 82 -10.75 -16.32 -15.75
CA ASP A 82 -9.37 -15.83 -15.73
C ASP A 82 -8.58 -16.45 -14.56
N SER A 83 -7.26 -16.36 -14.65
CA SER A 83 -6.32 -16.70 -13.59
C SER A 83 -5.63 -15.42 -13.10
N TYR A 84 -5.51 -15.28 -11.80
CA TYR A 84 -4.96 -14.09 -11.17
C TYR A 84 -3.70 -14.42 -10.39
N GLU A 85 -2.59 -13.77 -10.73
CA GLU A 85 -1.41 -13.79 -9.88
C GLU A 85 -1.65 -12.89 -8.66
N ILE A 86 -1.36 -13.40 -7.47
CA ILE A 86 -1.57 -12.69 -6.20
C ILE A 86 -0.24 -12.15 -5.72
N PHE A 87 -0.19 -10.85 -5.44
CA PHE A 87 0.96 -10.17 -4.87
C PHE A 87 0.55 -9.46 -3.58
N VAL A 88 1.46 -9.36 -2.64
CA VAL A 88 1.36 -8.41 -1.53
C VAL A 88 2.23 -7.22 -1.87
N LEU A 89 1.71 -6.01 -1.75
CA LEU A 89 2.44 -4.81 -2.12
C LEU A 89 3.59 -4.55 -1.17
N GLY A 90 4.80 -4.80 -1.63
CA GLY A 90 6.07 -4.44 -0.99
C GLY A 90 6.86 -3.48 -1.86
N PHE A 91 7.89 -2.84 -1.30
CA PHE A 91 8.80 -2.04 -2.11
C PHE A 91 9.68 -2.94 -2.97
N LYS A 92 9.55 -2.83 -4.31
CA LYS A 92 10.24 -3.70 -5.29
C LYS A 92 10.03 -5.21 -5.10
N ASP A 93 9.03 -5.59 -4.32
CA ASP A 93 8.66 -7.00 -4.22
C ASP A 93 7.69 -7.35 -5.35
N SER A 94 8.19 -8.08 -6.33
CA SER A 94 7.43 -8.60 -7.46
C SER A 94 7.17 -10.11 -7.34
N SER A 95 7.41 -10.68 -6.16
CA SER A 95 7.21 -12.10 -5.92
C SER A 95 5.72 -12.41 -5.87
N SER A 96 5.25 -13.28 -6.76
CA SER A 96 3.88 -13.80 -6.70
C SER A 96 3.72 -14.72 -5.48
N TYR A 97 2.74 -14.43 -4.65
CA TYR A 97 2.39 -15.27 -3.50
C TYR A 97 1.75 -16.58 -3.96
N ASN A 98 0.80 -16.50 -4.91
CA ASN A 98 0.05 -17.65 -5.41
C ASN A 98 -0.70 -17.26 -6.70
N VAL A 99 -1.43 -18.22 -7.27
CA VAL A 99 -2.34 -18.02 -8.41
C VAL A 99 -3.75 -18.48 -7.99
N LEU A 100 -4.74 -17.63 -8.27
CA LEU A 100 -6.16 -17.94 -8.13
C LEU A 100 -6.76 -18.18 -9.51
N ASP A 101 -7.25 -19.38 -9.76
CA ASP A 101 -8.01 -19.69 -10.97
C ASP A 101 -9.51 -19.56 -10.71
N ILE A 102 -10.18 -18.72 -11.47
CA ILE A 102 -11.63 -18.52 -11.41
C ILE A 102 -12.23 -19.04 -12.73
N PRO A 103 -12.85 -20.22 -12.75
CA PRO A 103 -13.40 -20.80 -13.97
C PRO A 103 -14.44 -19.92 -14.66
N ALA A 104 -14.59 -20.07 -15.97
CA ALA A 104 -15.63 -19.35 -16.72
C ALA A 104 -17.04 -19.87 -16.37
N LEU A 105 -17.99 -18.96 -16.23
CA LEU A 105 -19.40 -19.29 -16.01
C LEU A 105 -20.12 -19.59 -17.32
N LYS A 106 -20.95 -20.64 -17.32
CA LYS A 106 -21.79 -21.02 -18.47
C LYS A 106 -23.24 -20.57 -18.26
N GLY A 107 -23.85 -20.05 -19.31
CA GLY A 107 -25.26 -19.63 -19.32
C GLY A 107 -25.57 -18.60 -18.23
N ASN A 108 -26.54 -18.93 -17.38
CA ASN A 108 -27.01 -18.09 -16.28
C ASN A 108 -26.40 -18.48 -14.92
N ALA A 109 -25.31 -19.26 -14.90
CA ALA A 109 -24.61 -19.61 -13.68
C ALA A 109 -23.98 -18.36 -13.01
N TYR A 110 -23.80 -18.41 -11.70
CA TYR A 110 -23.11 -17.41 -10.89
C TYR A 110 -22.40 -18.11 -9.72
N TYR A 111 -21.39 -17.45 -9.19
CA TYR A 111 -20.71 -17.91 -7.96
C TYR A 111 -21.53 -17.50 -6.74
N LYS A 112 -22.02 -18.50 -5.99
CA LYS A 112 -22.76 -18.31 -4.73
C LYS A 112 -21.82 -18.16 -3.57
N ASP A 113 -20.84 -19.07 -3.47
CA ASP A 113 -19.87 -19.11 -2.38
C ASP A 113 -18.58 -18.39 -2.77
N PRO A 114 -17.92 -17.68 -1.85
CA PRO A 114 -16.66 -17.01 -2.12
C PRO A 114 -15.50 -18.00 -2.26
N PHE A 115 -14.46 -17.55 -2.96
CA PHE A 115 -13.12 -18.15 -2.87
C PHE A 115 -12.44 -17.56 -1.62
N ASP A 116 -12.11 -18.40 -0.64
CA ASP A 116 -11.41 -17.98 0.57
C ASP A 116 -9.89 -18.14 0.37
N ILE A 117 -9.14 -17.09 0.64
CA ILE A 117 -7.68 -17.01 0.48
C ILE A 117 -7.06 -16.58 1.79
N ASP A 118 -6.25 -17.48 2.38
CA ASP A 118 -5.45 -17.19 3.56
C ASP A 118 -4.01 -16.88 3.14
N ILE A 119 -3.54 -15.68 3.43
CA ILE A 119 -2.18 -15.21 3.15
C ILE A 119 -1.38 -15.15 4.45
N GLN A 120 -0.25 -15.84 4.50
CA GLN A 120 0.77 -15.66 5.53
C GLN A 120 1.92 -14.84 4.96
N TYR A 121 2.15 -13.66 5.52
CA TYR A 121 3.13 -12.70 5.03
C TYR A 121 3.95 -12.10 6.18
N MET A 122 5.19 -11.75 5.91
CA MET A 122 6.04 -11.00 6.84
C MET A 122 6.41 -9.67 6.19
N PRO A 123 5.76 -8.58 6.58
CA PRO A 123 6.12 -7.26 6.06
C PRO A 123 7.58 -6.94 6.33
N ALA A 124 8.29 -6.43 5.33
CA ALA A 124 9.64 -5.95 5.51
C ALA A 124 9.63 -4.72 6.41
N LYS A 125 10.41 -4.75 7.49
CA LYS A 125 10.55 -3.58 8.40
C LYS A 125 11.54 -2.54 7.88
N SER A 126 12.44 -2.93 7.01
CA SER A 126 13.37 -2.04 6.33
C SER A 126 13.86 -2.64 5.01
N PHE A 127 14.30 -1.76 4.10
CA PHE A 127 14.93 -2.15 2.84
C PHE A 127 15.95 -1.11 2.40
N VAL A 128 16.90 -1.53 1.55
CA VAL A 128 17.90 -0.64 0.98
C VAL A 128 17.40 -0.09 -0.36
N LEU A 129 17.56 1.21 -0.58
CA LEU A 129 17.35 1.83 -1.88
C LEU A 129 18.53 1.49 -2.80
N THR A 130 18.50 0.32 -3.41
CA THR A 130 19.46 -0.08 -4.42
C THR A 130 19.40 0.94 -5.57
N ASP A 131 20.57 1.34 -6.10
CA ASP A 131 20.71 2.36 -7.15
C ASP A 131 20.42 3.81 -6.71
N CYS A 132 20.21 4.08 -5.42
CA CYS A 132 20.19 5.43 -4.89
C CYS A 132 21.65 5.92 -4.67
N ASN A 133 22.24 6.50 -5.70
CA ASN A 133 23.63 6.89 -5.76
C ASN A 133 23.82 8.42 -5.67
N PHE A 134 24.95 8.82 -5.08
CA PHE A 134 25.32 10.23 -4.94
C PHE A 134 26.67 10.48 -5.63
N GLU A 135 26.91 11.74 -5.96
CA GLU A 135 28.24 12.17 -6.37
C GLU A 135 29.27 11.92 -5.27
N THR A 136 30.50 11.61 -5.67
CA THR A 136 31.57 11.24 -4.72
C THR A 136 31.81 12.36 -3.72
N GLY A 137 31.70 12.04 -2.43
CA GLY A 137 31.90 12.98 -1.33
C GLY A 137 30.79 14.04 -1.19
N LYS A 138 29.70 13.97 -1.97
CA LYS A 138 28.60 14.92 -1.96
C LYS A 138 27.27 14.27 -1.59
N ALA A 139 26.25 15.12 -1.40
CA ALA A 139 24.88 14.72 -1.21
C ALA A 139 23.99 14.95 -2.46
N ASP A 140 24.61 15.31 -3.59
CA ASP A 140 23.93 15.49 -4.86
C ASP A 140 23.60 14.12 -5.46
N LEU A 141 22.33 13.88 -5.76
CA LEU A 141 21.87 12.64 -6.39
C LEU A 141 22.38 12.52 -7.81
N LYS A 142 22.78 11.33 -8.20
CA LYS A 142 23.07 11.02 -9.59
C LYS A 142 21.77 10.80 -10.38
N PRO A 143 21.75 11.07 -11.70
CA PRO A 143 20.54 10.96 -12.51
C PRO A 143 19.85 9.59 -12.45
N GLU A 144 20.61 8.51 -12.39
CA GLU A 144 20.08 7.14 -12.29
C GLU A 144 19.29 6.89 -11.00
N SER A 145 19.53 7.67 -9.94
CA SER A 145 18.83 7.52 -8.66
C SER A 145 17.37 7.92 -8.70
N TYR A 146 16.97 8.77 -9.64
CA TYR A 146 15.58 9.24 -9.69
C TYR A 146 14.59 8.12 -10.00
N THR A 147 14.98 7.09 -10.73
CA THR A 147 14.13 5.94 -11.00
C THR A 147 13.69 5.23 -9.72
N VAL A 148 14.64 4.85 -8.86
CA VAL A 148 14.31 4.17 -7.59
C VAL A 148 13.57 5.09 -6.62
N LEU A 149 13.82 6.41 -6.68
CA LEU A 149 13.11 7.37 -5.85
C LEU A 149 11.66 7.59 -6.33
N ASP A 150 11.39 7.57 -7.63
CA ASP A 150 10.02 7.61 -8.17
C ASP A 150 9.26 6.32 -7.85
N GLU A 151 9.91 5.16 -7.80
CA GLU A 151 9.32 3.92 -7.30
C GLU A 151 8.96 4.03 -5.81
N LEU A 152 9.83 4.64 -4.98
CA LEU A 152 9.53 4.88 -3.56
C LEU A 152 8.37 5.87 -3.39
N VAL A 153 8.29 6.90 -4.21
CA VAL A 153 7.14 7.82 -4.25
C VAL A 153 5.85 7.05 -4.54
N SER A 154 5.86 6.23 -5.60
CA SER A 154 4.69 5.41 -5.99
C SER A 154 4.28 4.43 -4.89
N TYR A 155 5.24 3.80 -4.24
CA TYR A 155 5.00 2.92 -3.09
C TYR A 155 4.32 3.70 -1.94
N MET A 156 4.87 4.84 -1.54
CA MET A 156 4.32 5.65 -0.46
C MET A 156 2.96 6.29 -0.79
N GLN A 157 2.66 6.54 -2.06
CA GLN A 157 1.33 7.01 -2.49
C GLN A 157 0.26 5.92 -2.39
N ARG A 158 0.63 4.66 -2.61
CA ARG A 158 -0.29 3.51 -2.45
C ARG A 158 -0.46 3.11 -0.98
N LYS A 159 0.60 3.20 -0.18
CA LYS A 159 0.62 2.97 1.27
C LYS A 159 0.53 4.33 1.99
N ASP A 160 -0.61 4.99 1.94
CA ASP A 160 -0.78 6.39 2.36
C ASP A 160 -0.73 6.61 3.88
N ASP A 161 -0.87 5.57 4.69
CA ASP A 161 -0.76 5.55 6.15
C ASP A 161 0.67 5.27 6.64
N GLU A 162 1.55 4.70 5.81
CA GLU A 162 2.91 4.37 6.23
C GLU A 162 3.79 5.60 6.46
N ARG A 163 4.59 5.51 7.50
CA ARG A 163 5.64 6.47 7.87
C ARG A 163 6.99 5.81 7.74
N ILE A 164 7.97 6.54 7.24
CA ILE A 164 9.33 6.02 7.04
C ILE A 164 10.41 6.88 7.69
N GLU A 165 11.53 6.24 8.03
CA GLU A 165 12.80 6.89 8.31
C GLU A 165 13.77 6.58 7.16
N LEU A 166 14.37 7.61 6.59
CA LEU A 166 15.46 7.52 5.63
C LEU A 166 16.79 7.55 6.38
N GLY A 167 17.48 6.42 6.40
CA GLY A 167 18.77 6.25 7.04
C GLY A 167 19.94 6.41 6.05
N GLY A 168 20.79 7.42 6.25
CA GLY A 168 22.00 7.57 5.46
C GLY A 168 23.19 6.88 6.14
N HIS A 169 23.97 6.08 5.40
CA HIS A 169 25.12 5.34 5.90
C HIS A 169 26.36 5.61 5.03
N THR A 170 27.54 5.49 5.64
CA THR A 170 28.83 5.58 4.97
C THR A 170 29.69 4.34 5.28
N ASP A 171 30.77 4.17 4.55
CA ASP A 171 31.85 3.32 4.96
C ASP A 171 32.73 4.02 6.06
N ASN A 172 33.82 3.41 6.44
CA ASN A 172 34.74 3.92 7.48
C ASN A 172 35.84 4.84 6.96
N VAL A 173 35.79 5.29 5.71
CA VAL A 173 36.78 6.20 5.15
C VAL A 173 36.47 7.64 5.60
N GLY A 174 37.46 8.29 6.19
CA GLY A 174 37.33 9.64 6.75
C GLY A 174 37.00 9.67 8.25
N SER A 175 36.69 10.85 8.77
CA SER A 175 36.35 11.02 10.19
C SER A 175 34.89 10.65 10.47
N ALA A 176 34.64 10.20 11.71
CA ALA A 176 33.25 9.92 12.13
C ALA A 176 32.33 11.16 12.02
N ALA A 177 32.87 12.34 12.35
CA ALA A 177 32.13 13.59 12.26
C ALA A 177 31.77 13.93 10.80
N SER A 178 32.69 13.86 9.85
CA SER A 178 32.44 14.12 8.45
C SER A 178 31.46 13.10 7.83
N ASN A 179 31.58 11.83 8.21
CA ASN A 179 30.67 10.77 7.77
C ASN A 179 29.24 10.99 8.30
N LEU A 180 29.10 11.43 9.54
CA LEU A 180 27.78 11.77 10.09
C LEU A 180 27.14 12.93 9.34
N VAL A 181 27.89 14.01 9.09
CA VAL A 181 27.40 15.17 8.32
C VAL A 181 26.99 14.76 6.90
N LEU A 182 27.86 14.01 6.19
CA LEU A 182 27.58 13.56 4.81
C LEU A 182 26.34 12.66 4.74
N SER A 183 26.24 11.68 5.64
CA SER A 183 25.11 10.75 5.66
C SER A 183 23.79 11.46 6.00
N THR A 184 23.82 12.43 6.93
CA THR A 184 22.65 13.27 7.25
C THR A 184 22.23 14.11 6.04
N ALA A 185 23.18 14.73 5.34
CA ALA A 185 22.90 15.51 4.14
C ALA A 185 22.27 14.64 3.05
N ARG A 186 22.78 13.44 2.81
CA ARG A 186 22.23 12.48 1.83
C ARG A 186 20.80 12.05 2.15
N ALA A 187 20.53 11.67 3.40
CA ALA A 187 19.17 11.32 3.84
C ALA A 187 18.20 12.50 3.65
N ASN A 188 18.64 13.73 3.96
CA ASN A 188 17.81 14.93 3.74
C ASN A 188 17.59 15.23 2.25
N THR A 189 18.56 14.97 1.37
CA THR A 189 18.36 15.14 -0.08
C THR A 189 17.27 14.19 -0.59
N VAL A 190 17.31 12.92 -0.19
CA VAL A 190 16.24 11.96 -0.54
C VAL A 190 14.90 12.42 0.02
N ARG A 191 14.85 12.82 1.29
CA ARG A 191 13.62 13.36 1.89
C ARG A 191 13.07 14.53 1.09
N ALA A 192 13.92 15.51 0.78
CA ALA A 192 13.51 16.69 0.01
C ALA A 192 12.90 16.28 -1.33
N TYR A 193 13.49 15.30 -2.03
CA TYR A 193 12.93 14.78 -3.27
C TYR A 193 11.51 14.22 -3.08
N LEU A 194 11.27 13.37 -2.08
CA LEU A 194 9.93 12.81 -1.81
C LEU A 194 8.90 13.91 -1.54
N LEU A 195 9.30 14.96 -0.79
CA LEU A 195 8.40 16.09 -0.53
C LEU A 195 8.05 16.86 -1.80
N THR A 196 8.99 17.04 -2.75
CA THR A 196 8.68 17.67 -4.05
C THR A 196 7.69 16.88 -4.88
N LYS A 197 7.54 15.58 -4.61
CA LYS A 197 6.58 14.68 -5.27
C LYS A 197 5.24 14.56 -4.52
N GLY A 198 5.03 15.39 -3.49
CA GLY A 198 3.77 15.47 -2.76
C GLY A 198 3.62 14.50 -1.60
N ILE A 199 4.70 13.82 -1.17
CA ILE A 199 4.64 13.01 0.06
C ILE A 199 4.60 13.95 1.27
N ASP A 200 3.67 13.72 2.20
CA ASP A 200 3.49 14.54 3.40
C ASP A 200 4.77 14.55 4.28
N PRO A 201 5.24 15.73 4.71
CA PRO A 201 6.44 15.86 5.54
C PRO A 201 6.40 15.09 6.85
N SER A 202 5.21 14.88 7.43
CA SER A 202 5.02 14.12 8.68
C SER A 202 5.26 12.62 8.52
N ARG A 203 5.20 12.11 7.29
CA ARG A 203 5.39 10.70 6.95
C ARG A 203 6.86 10.33 6.71
N VAL A 204 7.76 11.31 6.56
CA VAL A 204 9.15 11.05 6.21
C VAL A 204 10.09 11.75 7.17
N THR A 205 10.89 10.98 7.89
CA THR A 205 12.00 11.46 8.69
C THR A 205 13.33 11.12 7.99
N ALA A 206 14.40 11.88 8.28
CA ALA A 206 15.72 11.64 7.71
C ALA A 206 16.77 11.65 8.83
N LYS A 207 17.65 10.65 8.84
CA LYS A 207 18.69 10.48 9.85
C LYS A 207 19.99 10.01 9.24
N GLY A 208 21.10 10.65 9.60
CA GLY A 208 22.43 10.17 9.29
C GLY A 208 22.92 9.21 10.38
N TYR A 209 23.47 8.10 9.97
CA TYR A 209 24.11 7.11 10.84
C TYR A 209 25.65 7.12 10.67
N GLY A 210 26.15 7.82 9.66
CA GLY A 210 27.58 7.80 9.36
C GLY A 210 28.07 6.36 9.17
N MET A 211 29.22 6.04 9.79
CA MET A 211 29.85 4.72 9.71
C MET A 211 29.50 3.80 10.91
N THR A 212 28.51 4.17 11.75
CA THR A 212 28.26 3.49 13.04
C THR A 212 27.45 2.21 12.92
N VAL A 213 26.79 1.99 11.79
CA VAL A 213 25.93 0.82 11.55
C VAL A 213 26.34 0.12 10.25
N PRO A 214 27.53 -0.55 10.24
CA PRO A 214 27.97 -1.29 9.06
C PRO A 214 27.15 -2.58 8.89
N VAL A 215 26.84 -2.95 7.64
CA VAL A 215 26.18 -4.22 7.27
C VAL A 215 27.17 -5.22 6.67
N ALA A 216 28.39 -4.76 6.34
CA ALA A 216 29.45 -5.59 5.81
C ALA A 216 30.82 -5.13 6.33
N SER A 217 31.86 -5.95 6.08
CA SER A 217 33.21 -5.61 6.49
C SER A 217 33.75 -4.38 5.77
N ASN A 218 34.25 -3.39 6.50
CA ASN A 218 34.93 -2.23 5.93
C ASN A 218 36.34 -2.55 5.40
N ASN A 219 36.88 -3.75 5.63
CA ASN A 219 38.21 -4.15 5.19
C ASN A 219 38.26 -4.44 3.69
N THR A 220 37.13 -4.75 3.05
CA THR A 220 37.04 -5.02 1.61
C THR A 220 36.40 -3.88 0.86
N ALA A 221 36.69 -3.73 -0.42
CA ALA A 221 36.08 -2.71 -1.27
C ALA A 221 34.55 -2.96 -1.44
N GLU A 222 34.17 -4.23 -1.58
CA GLU A 222 32.78 -4.69 -1.73
C GLU A 222 31.97 -4.40 -0.45
N GLY A 223 32.56 -4.71 0.73
CA GLY A 223 31.87 -4.44 2.01
C GLY A 223 31.73 -2.94 2.27
N ARG A 224 32.71 -2.12 1.92
CA ARG A 224 32.58 -0.66 1.98
C ARG A 224 31.48 -0.17 1.01
N ALA A 225 31.36 -0.75 -0.18
CA ALA A 225 30.29 -0.40 -1.12
C ALA A 225 28.91 -0.71 -0.53
N GLN A 226 28.73 -1.85 0.13
CA GLN A 226 27.49 -2.20 0.82
C GLN A 226 27.17 -1.27 2.00
N ASN A 227 28.19 -0.79 2.72
CA ASN A 227 28.01 0.15 3.82
C ASN A 227 27.59 1.55 3.34
N ARG A 228 28.00 1.99 2.15
CA ARG A 228 27.54 3.24 1.53
C ARG A 228 26.15 3.07 0.94
N ARG A 229 25.13 3.16 1.77
CA ARG A 229 23.74 2.92 1.39
C ARG A 229 22.78 3.98 1.94
N THR A 230 21.63 4.06 1.31
CA THR A 230 20.42 4.69 1.88
C THR A 230 19.44 3.58 2.22
N GLU A 231 19.01 3.52 3.47
CA GLU A 231 18.06 2.55 4.00
C GLU A 231 16.72 3.23 4.27
N VAL A 232 15.64 2.55 3.95
CA VAL A 232 14.28 2.94 4.35
C VAL A 232 13.84 2.02 5.47
N LYS A 233 13.43 2.58 6.60
CA LYS A 233 12.85 1.87 7.72
C LYS A 233 11.38 2.26 7.85
N ILE A 234 10.49 1.28 7.86
CA ILE A 234 9.06 1.48 8.10
C ILE A 234 8.85 1.70 9.60
N LEU A 235 8.13 2.78 9.96
CA LEU A 235 7.83 3.16 11.34
C LEU A 235 6.42 2.69 11.70
N GLU A 236 6.31 2.06 12.87
CA GLU A 236 5.03 1.64 13.47
C GLU A 236 4.25 2.85 14.04
#